data_dfa4e5316a6cd3b3f64f7f9078a0f1d3
#
_entry.id   dfa4e5316a6cd3b3f64f7f9078a0f1d3
#
_cell.length_a   1.000
_cell.length_b   1.000
_cell.length_c   1.000
_cell.angle_alpha   90.00
_cell.angle_beta   90.00
_cell.angle_gamma   90.00
#
_symmetry.space_group_name_H-M   'P 1'
#
loop_
_entity.id
_entity.type
_entity.pdbx_description
1 polymer ?
#
loop_
_entity_poly.entity_id
_entity_poly.type
_entity_poly.pdbx_seq_one_letter_code
_entity_poly.pdbx_strand_id
1 'polypeptide(L)'
;MSINFCTECGHAMVVRTMDGVERRACTNCTYVHWGSYSIGVGALVIKDDKVLLVRRAQEPGKGNWTNPGGYIEQLEPIEQTVVREVLEESGVETRVKGIIALRDQPRSSVHNLYVAFEMDYISGEPIPDGVEVDAAGFYSLEDMQTMKVASFTQWLIDAALNGKGAGLMHDREPIVPTNGNGFFRVL
;
A
#
# COMPACT_ATOMS: atom_id res chain seq x y z
N MET A 1 19.32 -8.79 2.22
CA MET A 1 20.69 -8.45 1.71
C MET A 1 21.53 -7.95 2.86
N SER A 2 22.80 -8.30 2.93
CA SER A 2 23.68 -7.74 3.96
C SER A 2 24.24 -6.40 3.46
N ILE A 3 24.01 -5.32 4.22
CA ILE A 3 24.63 -4.02 3.95
C ILE A 3 26.08 -4.09 4.40
N ASN A 4 27.00 -4.05 3.46
CA ASN A 4 28.44 -4.17 3.74
C ASN A 4 29.14 -2.82 3.85
N PHE A 5 28.56 -1.76 3.29
CA PHE A 5 29.11 -0.42 3.30
C PHE A 5 28.07 0.59 3.80
N CYS A 6 28.53 1.58 4.52
CA CYS A 6 27.71 2.66 5.05
C CYS A 6 27.20 3.57 3.93
N THR A 7 25.90 3.82 3.89
CA THR A 7 25.29 4.72 2.90
C THR A 7 25.64 6.20 3.11
N GLU A 8 26.07 6.58 4.33
CA GLU A 8 26.43 7.95 4.66
C GLU A 8 27.89 8.30 4.32
N CYS A 9 28.83 7.36 4.60
CA CYS A 9 30.25 7.67 4.48
C CYS A 9 31.10 6.63 3.75
N GLY A 10 30.50 5.57 3.21
CA GLY A 10 31.16 4.54 2.42
C GLY A 10 32.04 3.55 3.20
N HIS A 11 32.24 3.72 4.51
CA HIS A 11 33.07 2.80 5.30
C HIS A 11 32.35 1.46 5.57
N ALA A 12 33.12 0.46 5.97
CA ALA A 12 32.62 -0.88 6.24
C ALA A 12 31.56 -0.89 7.36
N MET A 13 30.57 -1.74 7.21
CA MET A 13 29.54 -2.02 8.22
C MET A 13 29.90 -3.30 8.97
N VAL A 14 29.82 -3.27 10.29
CA VAL A 14 30.05 -4.41 11.18
C VAL A 14 28.81 -4.74 11.99
N VAL A 15 28.71 -5.97 12.47
CA VAL A 15 27.65 -6.34 13.41
C VAL A 15 28.00 -5.82 14.79
N ARG A 16 27.06 -5.12 15.43
CA ARG A 16 27.13 -4.68 16.83
C ARG A 16 25.83 -5.05 17.53
N THR A 17 25.93 -5.51 18.77
CA THR A 17 24.76 -5.71 19.62
C THR A 17 24.36 -4.37 20.23
N MET A 18 23.11 -3.96 19.97
CA MET A 18 22.51 -2.72 20.46
C MET A 18 21.14 -3.07 21.06
N ASP A 19 20.95 -2.77 22.33
CA ASP A 19 19.71 -3.11 23.07
C ASP A 19 19.29 -4.59 22.95
N GLY A 20 20.30 -5.49 22.96
CA GLY A 20 20.08 -6.93 22.84
C GLY A 20 19.81 -7.44 21.43
N VAL A 21 19.85 -6.57 20.40
CA VAL A 21 19.61 -6.91 19.00
C VAL A 21 20.88 -6.67 18.19
N GLU A 22 21.24 -7.67 17.35
CA GLU A 22 22.34 -7.50 16.39
C GLU A 22 21.92 -6.58 15.25
N ARG A 23 22.72 -5.51 15.03
CA ARG A 23 22.50 -4.53 13.96
C ARG A 23 23.78 -4.29 13.18
N ARG A 24 23.64 -3.91 11.92
CA ARG A 24 24.77 -3.42 11.13
C ARG A 24 25.05 -1.95 11.52
N ALA A 25 26.25 -1.65 11.95
CA ALA A 25 26.68 -0.29 12.33
C ALA A 25 27.97 0.08 11.60
N CYS A 26 28.10 1.36 11.26
CA CYS A 26 29.28 1.88 10.58
C CYS A 26 30.51 1.83 11.51
N THR A 27 31.69 1.56 10.94
CA THR A 27 32.93 1.57 11.66
C THR A 27 33.49 2.98 11.87
N ASN A 28 33.03 3.98 11.12
CA ASN A 28 33.59 5.32 11.08
C ASN A 28 32.61 6.43 11.54
N CYS A 29 31.32 6.30 11.27
CA CYS A 29 30.33 7.31 11.69
C CYS A 29 29.23 6.68 12.57
N THR A 30 28.24 7.48 12.95
CA THR A 30 27.15 7.04 13.85
C THR A 30 26.02 6.28 13.16
N TYR A 31 26.12 6.03 11.85
CA TYR A 31 25.07 5.35 11.09
C TYR A 31 24.86 3.90 11.57
N VAL A 32 23.59 3.57 11.80
CA VAL A 32 23.13 2.23 12.12
C VAL A 32 22.02 1.85 11.17
N HIS A 33 22.09 0.66 10.57
CA HIS A 33 21.00 0.11 9.78
C HIS A 33 19.97 -0.55 10.72
N TRP A 34 18.83 0.10 10.88
CA TRP A 34 17.77 -0.33 11.79
C TRP A 34 16.88 -1.42 11.22
N GLY A 35 16.90 -1.62 9.92
CA GLY A 35 16.13 -2.63 9.21
C GLY A 35 15.74 -2.17 7.81
N SER A 36 15.21 -3.09 7.01
CA SER A 36 14.68 -2.78 5.68
C SER A 36 13.16 -2.82 5.76
N TYR A 37 12.52 -1.73 5.38
CA TYR A 37 11.07 -1.57 5.41
C TYR A 37 10.56 -1.17 4.04
N SER A 38 9.34 -1.60 3.71
CA SER A 38 8.60 -1.11 2.56
C SER A 38 7.17 -0.81 2.97
N ILE A 39 6.62 0.27 2.45
CA ILE A 39 5.25 0.67 2.73
C ILE A 39 4.52 0.69 1.41
N GLY A 40 3.46 -0.09 1.31
CA GLY A 40 2.56 -0.10 0.17
C GLY A 40 1.19 0.45 0.54
N VAL A 41 0.49 0.93 -0.45
CA VAL A 41 -0.90 1.38 -0.34
C VAL A 41 -1.77 0.66 -1.36
N GLY A 42 -3.05 0.55 -1.08
CA GLY A 42 -4.00 0.05 -2.06
C GLY A 42 -5.41 0.53 -1.79
N ALA A 43 -6.20 0.51 -2.84
CA ALA A 43 -7.54 1.06 -2.86
C ALA A 43 -8.60 -0.04 -2.92
N LEU A 44 -9.67 0.15 -2.16
CA LEU A 44 -10.94 -0.49 -2.39
C LEU A 44 -11.93 0.55 -2.92
N VAL A 45 -12.25 0.46 -4.20
CA VAL A 45 -13.20 1.34 -4.88
C VAL A 45 -14.45 0.53 -5.19
N ILE A 46 -15.59 0.94 -4.67
CA ILE A 46 -16.89 0.28 -4.91
C ILE A 46 -17.80 1.24 -5.68
N LYS A 47 -18.37 0.75 -6.79
CA LYS A 47 -19.34 1.46 -7.62
C LYS A 47 -20.44 0.46 -8.01
N ASP A 48 -21.71 0.79 -7.75
CA ASP A 48 -22.87 -0.02 -8.12
C ASP A 48 -22.72 -1.50 -7.68
N ASP A 49 -22.37 -1.75 -6.42
CA ASP A 49 -22.11 -3.07 -5.82
C ASP A 49 -21.00 -3.90 -6.50
N LYS A 50 -20.14 -3.24 -7.27
CA LYS A 50 -18.98 -3.84 -7.93
C LYS A 50 -17.69 -3.22 -7.43
N VAL A 51 -16.65 -4.04 -7.36
CA VAL A 51 -15.31 -3.66 -6.90
C VAL A 51 -14.40 -3.45 -8.10
N LEU A 52 -13.64 -2.35 -8.09
CA LEU A 52 -12.58 -2.11 -9.06
C LEU A 52 -11.42 -3.08 -8.82
N LEU A 53 -11.13 -3.89 -9.84
CA LEU A 53 -9.97 -4.77 -9.85
C LEU A 53 -9.12 -4.52 -11.08
N VAL A 54 -7.83 -4.75 -10.93
CA VAL A 54 -6.83 -4.72 -11.99
C VAL A 54 -6.15 -6.08 -12.10
N ARG A 55 -5.75 -6.50 -13.31
CA ARG A 55 -5.04 -7.77 -13.51
C ARG A 55 -3.56 -7.52 -13.73
N ARG A 56 -2.72 -8.10 -12.88
CA ARG A 56 -1.28 -7.94 -12.95
C ARG A 56 -0.68 -8.48 -14.25
N ALA A 57 0.08 -7.64 -14.96
CA ALA A 57 0.80 -8.02 -16.17
C ALA A 57 2.21 -8.59 -15.87
N GLN A 58 2.73 -8.35 -14.64
CA GLN A 58 4.12 -8.69 -14.26
C GLN A 58 4.18 -9.60 -13.03
N GLU A 59 5.31 -10.31 -12.88
CA GLU A 59 5.63 -11.05 -11.65
C GLU A 59 6.05 -10.10 -10.51
N PRO A 60 5.79 -10.46 -9.26
CA PRO A 60 5.11 -11.67 -8.80
C PRO A 60 3.59 -11.56 -8.96
N GLY A 61 2.95 -12.69 -9.26
CA GLY A 61 1.50 -12.79 -9.31
C GLY A 61 0.86 -12.41 -10.63
N LYS A 62 1.60 -12.46 -11.72
CA LYS A 62 1.07 -12.26 -13.07
C LYS A 62 -0.22 -13.03 -13.34
N GLY A 63 -1.22 -12.37 -13.91
CA GLY A 63 -2.55 -12.91 -14.20
C GLY A 63 -3.49 -12.97 -13.00
N ASN A 64 -3.05 -12.61 -11.79
CA ASN A 64 -3.96 -12.45 -10.67
C ASN A 64 -4.69 -11.11 -10.76
N TRP A 65 -5.96 -11.12 -10.39
CA TRP A 65 -6.74 -9.92 -10.15
C TRP A 65 -6.49 -9.42 -8.72
N THR A 66 -6.27 -8.12 -8.58
CA THR A 66 -5.98 -7.47 -7.30
C THR A 66 -6.65 -6.11 -7.24
N ASN A 67 -6.79 -5.57 -6.05
CA ASN A 67 -7.13 -4.17 -5.89
C ASN A 67 -5.97 -3.28 -6.39
N PRO A 68 -6.23 -2.11 -6.99
CA PRO A 68 -5.17 -1.19 -7.42
C PRO A 68 -4.32 -0.72 -6.25
N GLY A 69 -3.03 -0.46 -6.50
CA GLY A 69 -2.12 0.07 -5.49
C GLY A 69 -0.65 -0.24 -5.75
N GLY A 70 0.22 0.50 -5.07
CA GLY A 70 1.66 0.44 -5.24
C GLY A 70 2.44 0.81 -3.99
N TYR A 71 3.70 1.17 -4.18
CA TYR A 71 4.57 1.63 -3.10
C TYR A 71 4.52 3.15 -2.98
N ILE A 72 4.67 3.63 -1.72
CA ILE A 72 4.78 5.06 -1.48
C ILE A 72 6.11 5.60 -1.99
N GLU A 73 6.06 6.83 -2.49
CA GLU A 73 7.25 7.62 -2.78
C GLU A 73 7.67 8.44 -1.55
N GLN A 74 8.97 8.69 -1.38
CA GLN A 74 9.51 9.28 -0.14
C GLN A 74 8.92 10.65 0.22
N LEU A 75 8.54 11.44 -0.76
CA LEU A 75 8.02 12.81 -0.55
C LEU A 75 6.52 12.94 -0.86
N GLU A 76 5.84 11.82 -1.10
CA GLU A 76 4.43 11.79 -1.44
C GLU A 76 3.59 11.32 -0.22
N PRO A 77 2.55 12.09 0.19
CA PRO A 77 1.61 11.61 1.18
C PRO A 77 0.91 10.32 0.73
N ILE A 78 0.70 9.38 1.65
CA ILE A 78 0.12 8.07 1.32
C ILE A 78 -1.26 8.14 0.66
N GLU A 79 -2.05 9.17 0.97
CA GLU A 79 -3.34 9.40 0.32
C GLU A 79 -3.20 9.87 -1.13
N GLN A 80 -2.13 10.62 -1.44
CA GLN A 80 -1.84 11.01 -2.82
C GLN A 80 -1.32 9.82 -3.61
N THR A 81 -0.45 9.00 -3.00
CA THR A 81 0.02 7.77 -3.62
C THR A 81 -1.15 6.88 -4.02
N VAL A 82 -2.10 6.60 -3.14
CA VAL A 82 -3.20 5.68 -3.47
C VAL A 82 -4.11 6.24 -4.56
N VAL A 83 -4.35 7.55 -4.59
CA VAL A 83 -5.13 8.20 -5.67
C VAL A 83 -4.39 8.11 -7.00
N ARG A 84 -3.08 8.38 -7.02
CA ARG A 84 -2.22 8.27 -8.21
C ARG A 84 -2.21 6.85 -8.75
N GLU A 85 -1.96 5.85 -7.90
CA GLU A 85 -1.91 4.43 -8.29
C GLU A 85 -3.25 3.96 -8.91
N VAL A 86 -4.40 4.34 -8.31
CA VAL A 86 -5.70 4.01 -8.90
C VAL A 86 -5.85 4.62 -10.28
N LEU A 87 -5.46 5.88 -10.45
CA LEU A 87 -5.56 6.56 -11.74
C LEU A 87 -4.61 5.95 -12.78
N GLU A 88 -3.36 5.68 -12.40
CA GLU A 88 -2.35 5.09 -13.29
C GLU A 88 -2.73 3.67 -13.73
N GLU A 89 -3.11 2.80 -12.79
CA GLU A 89 -3.42 1.39 -13.10
C GLU A 89 -4.80 1.19 -13.75
N SER A 90 -5.75 2.10 -13.54
CA SER A 90 -7.12 1.86 -13.98
C SER A 90 -7.79 3.00 -14.74
N GLY A 91 -7.19 4.19 -14.83
CA GLY A 91 -7.85 5.35 -15.45
C GLY A 91 -9.04 5.92 -14.64
N VAL A 92 -9.29 5.40 -13.43
CA VAL A 92 -10.43 5.80 -12.59
C VAL A 92 -9.99 6.90 -11.62
N GLU A 93 -10.74 8.00 -11.59
CA GLU A 93 -10.55 9.07 -10.61
C GLU A 93 -11.27 8.75 -9.30
N THR A 94 -10.55 8.92 -8.20
CA THR A 94 -11.05 8.57 -6.86
C THR A 94 -10.69 9.60 -5.82
N ARG A 95 -11.35 9.51 -4.67
CA ARG A 95 -11.04 10.29 -3.47
C ARG A 95 -10.96 9.38 -2.26
N VAL A 96 -9.96 9.58 -1.41
CA VAL A 96 -9.82 8.86 -0.15
C VAL A 96 -11.01 9.15 0.77
N LYS A 97 -11.64 8.07 1.25
CA LYS A 97 -12.67 8.10 2.27
C LYS A 97 -12.09 7.79 3.66
N GLY A 98 -11.27 6.76 3.77
CA GLY A 98 -10.61 6.40 5.02
C GLY A 98 -9.72 5.17 4.88
N ILE A 99 -8.98 4.86 5.94
CA ILE A 99 -8.20 3.63 6.06
C ILE A 99 -9.11 2.53 6.59
N ILE A 100 -9.20 1.41 5.88
CA ILE A 100 -10.06 0.28 6.24
C ILE A 100 -9.29 -0.93 6.74
N ALA A 101 -8.01 -1.05 6.37
CA ALA A 101 -7.21 -2.19 6.79
C ALA A 101 -5.71 -1.86 6.79
N LEU A 102 -4.99 -2.57 7.66
CA LEU A 102 -3.54 -2.63 7.68
C LEU A 102 -3.11 -4.09 7.58
N ARG A 103 -2.12 -4.36 6.72
CA ARG A 103 -1.42 -5.64 6.74
C ARG A 103 0.00 -5.42 7.19
N ASP A 104 0.36 -6.02 8.31
CA ASP A 104 1.72 -6.10 8.83
C ASP A 104 2.35 -7.42 8.39
N GLN A 105 3.46 -7.36 7.68
CA GLN A 105 4.12 -8.52 7.12
C GLN A 105 5.64 -8.48 7.37
N PRO A 106 6.09 -8.88 8.57
CA PRO A 106 7.51 -9.02 8.86
C PRO A 106 8.10 -10.20 8.07
N ARG A 107 9.19 -9.95 7.37
CA ARG A 107 9.99 -10.96 6.66
C ARG A 107 11.46 -10.74 6.95
N SER A 108 12.28 -11.76 6.79
CA SER A 108 13.72 -11.68 7.03
C SER A 108 14.45 -10.68 6.12
N SER A 109 13.92 -10.41 4.94
CA SER A 109 14.53 -9.49 3.96
C SER A 109 13.99 -8.06 4.05
N VAL A 110 12.70 -7.92 4.33
CA VAL A 110 12.01 -6.61 4.40
C VAL A 110 10.74 -6.75 5.22
N HIS A 111 10.48 -5.79 6.09
CA HIS A 111 9.21 -5.70 6.80
C HIS A 111 8.27 -4.82 5.98
N ASN A 112 7.22 -5.42 5.44
CA ASN A 112 6.24 -4.71 4.62
C ASN A 112 5.03 -4.31 5.45
N LEU A 113 4.70 -3.04 5.42
CA LEU A 113 3.43 -2.51 5.90
C LEU A 113 2.57 -2.13 4.68
N TYR A 114 1.32 -2.56 4.66
CA TYR A 114 0.39 -2.21 3.60
C TYR A 114 -0.86 -1.54 4.18
N VAL A 115 -1.16 -0.35 3.69
CA VAL A 115 -2.30 0.46 4.13
C VAL A 115 -3.38 0.41 3.05
N ALA A 116 -4.54 -0.13 3.38
CA ALA A 116 -5.67 -0.21 2.47
C ALA A 116 -6.68 0.90 2.76
N PHE A 117 -7.10 1.58 1.71
CA PHE A 117 -8.05 2.69 1.75
C PHE A 117 -9.38 2.31 1.11
N GLU A 118 -10.48 2.70 1.74
CA GLU A 118 -11.76 2.85 1.08
C GLU A 118 -11.75 4.16 0.29
N MET A 119 -12.20 4.11 -0.97
CA MET A 119 -12.18 5.24 -1.88
C MET A 119 -13.57 5.50 -2.44
N ASP A 120 -13.94 6.77 -2.55
CA ASP A 120 -15.10 7.18 -3.34
C ASP A 120 -14.73 7.20 -4.83
N TYR A 121 -15.55 6.56 -5.68
CA TYR A 121 -15.48 6.75 -7.13
C TYR A 121 -15.94 8.16 -7.49
N ILE A 122 -15.19 8.86 -8.35
CA ILE A 122 -15.52 10.19 -8.86
C ILE A 122 -15.91 10.12 -10.33
N SER A 123 -15.02 9.61 -11.19
CA SER A 123 -15.23 9.55 -12.64
C SER A 123 -14.26 8.56 -13.30
N GLY A 124 -14.39 8.42 -14.60
CA GLY A 124 -13.52 7.58 -15.44
C GLY A 124 -14.07 6.18 -15.67
N GLU A 125 -13.67 5.59 -16.79
CA GLU A 125 -13.94 4.20 -17.12
C GLU A 125 -12.67 3.38 -16.98
N PRO A 126 -12.74 2.12 -16.49
CA PRO A 126 -11.55 1.31 -16.27
C PRO A 126 -10.78 1.04 -17.58
N ILE A 127 -9.57 1.58 -17.64
CA ILE A 127 -8.61 1.40 -18.74
C ILE A 127 -7.27 1.03 -18.11
N PRO A 128 -6.72 -0.18 -18.36
CA PRO A 128 -5.41 -0.58 -17.83
C PRO A 128 -4.28 0.22 -18.50
N ASP A 129 -3.18 0.42 -17.79
CA ASP A 129 -1.97 1.10 -18.31
C ASP A 129 -1.24 0.28 -19.37
N GLY A 130 -1.49 -1.03 -19.45
CA GLY A 130 -0.85 -1.95 -20.39
C GLY A 130 0.61 -2.30 -20.05
N VAL A 131 1.15 -1.84 -18.94
CA VAL A 131 2.54 -2.05 -18.50
C VAL A 131 2.58 -2.87 -17.21
N GLU A 132 2.01 -2.37 -16.13
CA GLU A 132 1.94 -3.07 -14.85
C GLU A 132 0.68 -3.91 -14.74
N VAL A 133 -0.41 -3.47 -15.36
CA VAL A 133 -1.68 -4.17 -15.43
C VAL A 133 -2.15 -4.28 -16.89
N ASP A 134 -2.74 -5.41 -17.25
CA ASP A 134 -3.20 -5.72 -18.61
C ASP A 134 -4.74 -5.77 -18.73
N ALA A 135 -5.46 -5.62 -17.62
CA ALA A 135 -6.91 -5.46 -17.60
C ALA A 135 -7.35 -4.72 -16.34
N ALA A 136 -8.43 -3.94 -16.44
CA ALA A 136 -9.08 -3.25 -15.34
C ALA A 136 -10.60 -3.31 -15.52
N GLY A 137 -11.36 -3.31 -14.42
CA GLY A 137 -12.82 -3.33 -14.48
C GLY A 137 -13.49 -3.35 -13.13
N PHE A 138 -14.79 -3.05 -13.13
CA PHE A 138 -15.65 -3.23 -11.96
C PHE A 138 -16.33 -4.59 -12.02
N TYR A 139 -16.13 -5.43 -11.00
CA TYR A 139 -16.62 -6.81 -10.94
C TYR A 139 -17.47 -7.03 -9.70
N SER A 140 -18.58 -7.75 -9.87
CA SER A 140 -19.42 -8.21 -8.78
C SER A 140 -18.75 -9.36 -8.01
N LEU A 141 -19.24 -9.67 -6.81
CA LEU A 141 -18.76 -10.84 -6.06
C LEU A 141 -19.05 -12.15 -6.80
N GLU A 142 -20.10 -12.19 -7.64
CA GLU A 142 -20.42 -13.35 -8.47
C GLU A 142 -19.37 -13.51 -9.59
N ASP A 143 -19.03 -12.45 -10.30
CA ASP A 143 -17.98 -12.46 -11.34
C ASP A 143 -16.65 -12.99 -10.77
N MET A 144 -16.31 -12.58 -9.55
CA MET A 144 -15.06 -12.94 -8.87
C MET A 144 -14.95 -14.44 -8.57
N GLN A 145 -16.05 -15.20 -8.51
CA GLN A 145 -16.03 -16.65 -8.27
C GLN A 145 -15.30 -17.41 -9.40
N THR A 146 -15.28 -16.86 -10.60
CA THR A 146 -14.60 -17.45 -11.77
C THR A 146 -13.23 -16.83 -12.05
N MET A 147 -12.84 -15.78 -11.27
CA MET A 147 -11.61 -15.03 -11.46
C MET A 147 -10.54 -15.49 -10.49
N LYS A 148 -9.28 -15.39 -10.91
CA LYS A 148 -8.13 -15.65 -10.04
C LYS A 148 -7.84 -14.40 -9.20
N VAL A 149 -8.69 -14.10 -8.23
CA VAL A 149 -8.50 -12.95 -7.34
C VAL A 149 -7.48 -13.30 -6.25
N ALA A 150 -6.53 -12.39 -5.99
CA ALA A 150 -5.52 -12.56 -4.96
C ALA A 150 -6.18 -12.69 -3.57
N SER A 151 -5.67 -13.62 -2.74
CA SER A 151 -6.25 -13.92 -1.42
C SER A 151 -6.30 -12.69 -0.49
N PHE A 152 -5.31 -11.83 -0.56
CA PHE A 152 -5.31 -10.58 0.22
C PHE A 152 -6.44 -9.63 -0.25
N THR A 153 -6.68 -9.53 -1.55
CA THR A 153 -7.78 -8.72 -2.09
C THR A 153 -9.15 -9.30 -1.69
N GLN A 154 -9.32 -10.63 -1.71
CA GLN A 154 -10.54 -11.28 -1.22
C GLN A 154 -10.78 -10.96 0.26
N TRP A 155 -9.73 -11.07 1.10
CA TRP A 155 -9.80 -10.71 2.51
C TRP A 155 -10.14 -9.23 2.73
N LEU A 156 -9.55 -8.33 1.92
CA LEU A 156 -9.82 -6.88 2.01
C LEU A 156 -11.28 -6.55 1.67
N ILE A 157 -11.84 -7.19 0.65
CA ILE A 157 -13.24 -7.04 0.27
C ILE A 157 -14.16 -7.55 1.39
N ASP A 158 -13.87 -8.72 1.95
CA ASP A 158 -14.63 -9.29 3.06
C ASP A 158 -14.57 -8.37 4.30
N ALA A 159 -13.39 -7.87 4.65
CA ALA A 159 -13.21 -6.95 5.76
C ALA A 159 -14.02 -5.65 5.60
N ALA A 160 -14.11 -5.13 4.39
CA ALA A 160 -14.87 -3.90 4.10
C ALA A 160 -16.38 -4.13 4.11
N LEU A 161 -16.85 -5.23 3.52
CA LEU A 161 -18.28 -5.52 3.40
C LEU A 161 -18.90 -6.07 4.69
N ASN A 162 -18.14 -6.85 5.46
CA ASN A 162 -18.61 -7.54 6.66
C ASN A 162 -18.02 -6.96 7.96
N GLY A 163 -17.09 -6.03 7.88
CA GLY A 163 -16.49 -5.35 9.03
C GLY A 163 -17.52 -4.53 9.81
N LYS A 164 -17.58 -4.75 11.12
CA LYS A 164 -18.48 -4.02 12.04
C LYS A 164 -17.70 -2.92 12.76
N GLY A 165 -17.29 -1.89 12.07
CA GLY A 165 -16.60 -0.79 12.74
C GLY A 165 -16.27 0.34 11.76
N ALA A 166 -16.22 1.56 12.28
CA ALA A 166 -15.62 2.65 11.54
C ALA A 166 -14.11 2.43 11.45
N GLY A 167 -13.57 2.43 10.24
CA GLY A 167 -12.12 2.45 10.04
C GLY A 167 -11.51 3.78 10.48
N LEU A 168 -10.21 3.94 10.27
CA LEU A 168 -9.55 5.22 10.45
C LEU A 168 -9.97 6.17 9.32
N MET A 169 -10.59 7.29 9.68
CA MET A 169 -11.04 8.32 8.75
C MET A 169 -10.01 9.46 8.68
N HIS A 170 -9.86 10.07 7.51
CA HIS A 170 -9.02 11.25 7.36
C HIS A 170 -9.57 12.40 8.22
N ASP A 171 -8.77 12.86 9.18
CA ASP A 171 -9.08 14.04 9.98
C ASP A 171 -8.76 15.30 9.17
N ARG A 172 -9.78 15.90 8.59
CA ARG A 172 -9.65 17.10 7.75
C ARG A 172 -9.44 18.39 8.55
N GLU A 173 -9.75 18.34 9.85
CA GLU A 173 -9.65 19.47 10.78
C GLU A 173 -8.92 19.04 12.06
N PRO A 174 -7.66 18.56 11.96
CA PRO A 174 -6.91 18.16 13.15
C PRO A 174 -6.64 19.37 14.04
N ILE A 175 -6.63 19.16 15.35
CA ILE A 175 -6.34 20.22 16.35
C ILE A 175 -4.89 20.71 16.33
N VAL A 176 -4.05 20.10 15.49
CA VAL A 176 -2.63 20.44 15.31
C VAL A 176 -2.37 20.87 13.86
N PRO A 177 -1.35 21.71 13.59
CA PRO A 177 -0.97 22.05 12.23
C PRO A 177 -0.57 20.80 11.43
N THR A 178 -1.11 20.64 10.23
CA THR A 178 -0.84 19.47 9.39
C THR A 178 0.59 19.46 8.83
N ASN A 179 1.13 20.62 8.48
CA ASN A 179 2.46 20.77 7.86
C ASN A 179 2.71 19.77 6.71
N GLY A 180 1.64 19.45 5.94
CA GLY A 180 1.70 18.43 4.88
C GLY A 180 1.51 16.99 5.35
N ASN A 181 1.33 16.72 6.65
CA ASN A 181 1.03 15.39 7.18
C ASN A 181 -0.46 15.07 7.05
N GLY A 182 -0.77 13.82 6.73
CA GLY A 182 -2.13 13.28 6.83
C GLY A 182 -2.36 12.72 8.24
N PHE A 183 -3.49 13.08 8.85
CA PHE A 183 -3.94 12.53 10.13
C PHE A 183 -5.19 11.70 9.91
N PHE A 184 -5.22 10.50 10.50
CA PHE A 184 -6.35 9.59 10.43
C PHE A 184 -6.78 9.19 11.84
N ARG A 185 -8.08 9.22 12.10
CA ARG A 185 -8.64 8.81 13.39
C ARG A 185 -9.98 8.11 13.21
N VAL A 186 -10.39 7.37 14.22
CA VAL A 186 -11.77 6.88 14.34
C VAL A 186 -12.66 8.08 14.63
N LEU A 187 -13.70 8.27 13.83
CA LEU A 187 -14.70 9.32 13.98
C LEU A 187 -15.98 8.76 14.56
#